data_c42396dedb95121bfc3f434ce561912d
#
_entry.id   c42396dedb95121bfc3f434ce561912d
#
_cell.length_a   1.000
_cell.length_b   1.000
_cell.length_c   1.000
_cell.angle_alpha   90.00
_cell.angle_beta   90.00
_cell.angle_gamma   90.00
#
_symmetry.space_group_name_H-M   'P 1'
#
loop_
_entity.id
_entity.type
_entity.pdbx_description
1 polymer ?
#
loop_
_entity_poly.entity_id
_entity_poly.type
_entity_poly.pdbx_seq_one_letter_code
_entity_poly.pdbx_strand_id
1 'polypeptide(L)'
;VIIIGAGNRGRTYSNYAKKYPECMQIVGVSDIRESRKNATGDKFNVPEEHRFGDWSEVFTVPKFADAVVIATPDDTHYGPCMKALEWGYDVLLEKPVAQSEKECTDIAKQAHKYGHIVAVCHVLRYSPYFRAMYQAIHTGMIGKLISIQHMEPIECRHMAHSYVRGNWRDSKETTPIILAKSCHDLDILRWFVGKHCKTIVADGSLTWFKPENAPEGAPMRCTDGCPHESTCPFSAIDIYVKRKAHLGVFDLKNNKDEAEIMRKISDPNNVWGRCVYHCDNNQPDHFVSEMVFEDGTTAAFSMEAFTPYGGRRTRVMGTTGYIEGDGSTFTLYEFRSNRKIVWDKKMADIPEYKGSGHGGGDMALV
;
A
#
# COMPACT_ATOMS: atom_id res chain seq x y z
N VAL A 1 -15.56 -16.27 5.70
CA VAL A 1 -14.21 -15.70 5.76
C VAL A 1 -13.91 -15.21 7.18
N ILE A 2 -12.68 -15.39 7.64
CA ILE A 2 -12.18 -14.85 8.93
C ILE A 2 -11.27 -13.66 8.63
N ILE A 3 -11.40 -12.56 9.38
CA ILE A 3 -10.51 -11.39 9.30
C ILE A 3 -9.46 -11.48 10.39
N ILE A 4 -8.20 -11.66 10.04
CA ILE A 4 -7.05 -11.62 10.94
C ILE A 4 -6.36 -10.26 10.76
N GLY A 5 -6.53 -9.37 11.75
CA GLY A 5 -6.16 -7.95 11.67
C GLY A 5 -7.30 -7.07 11.19
N ALA A 6 -8.13 -6.57 12.13
CA ALA A 6 -9.26 -5.68 11.87
C ALA A 6 -8.87 -4.19 11.80
N GLY A 7 -7.65 -3.90 11.36
CA GLY A 7 -7.14 -2.56 11.09
C GLY A 7 -7.76 -1.92 9.85
N ASN A 8 -7.07 -0.92 9.28
CA ASN A 8 -7.57 -0.22 8.09
C ASN A 8 -7.80 -1.17 6.90
N ARG A 9 -6.82 -2.05 6.61
CA ARG A 9 -6.89 -2.96 5.47
C ARG A 9 -7.93 -4.07 5.68
N GLY A 10 -7.94 -4.75 6.83
CA GLY A 10 -8.95 -5.77 7.13
C GLY A 10 -10.37 -5.23 7.03
N ARG A 11 -10.63 -4.00 7.53
CA ARG A 11 -11.91 -3.33 7.39
C ARG A 11 -12.25 -2.97 5.94
N THR A 12 -11.25 -2.61 5.14
CA THR A 12 -11.46 -2.32 3.71
C THR A 12 -11.95 -3.57 2.98
N TYR A 13 -11.28 -4.70 3.16
CA TYR A 13 -11.68 -5.96 2.52
C TYR A 13 -13.02 -6.50 3.06
N SER A 14 -13.23 -6.42 4.38
CA SER A 14 -14.51 -6.86 4.96
C SER A 14 -15.73 -6.06 4.46
N ASN A 15 -15.53 -4.83 3.96
CA ASN A 15 -16.62 -4.06 3.36
C ASN A 15 -17.20 -4.71 2.10
N TYR A 16 -16.46 -5.59 1.43
CA TYR A 16 -16.99 -6.40 0.32
C TYR A 16 -18.20 -7.23 0.76
N ALA A 17 -18.09 -7.91 1.92
CA ALA A 17 -19.21 -8.68 2.47
C ALA A 17 -20.46 -7.85 2.77
N LYS A 18 -20.31 -6.55 3.07
CA LYS A 18 -21.46 -5.67 3.26
C LYS A 18 -22.16 -5.35 1.93
N LYS A 19 -21.37 -5.24 0.85
CA LYS A 19 -21.88 -4.88 -0.48
C LYS A 19 -22.42 -6.10 -1.24
N TYR A 20 -21.80 -7.25 -1.03
CA TYR A 20 -22.09 -8.52 -1.71
C TYR A 20 -22.21 -9.66 -0.68
N PRO A 21 -23.26 -9.64 0.17
CA PRO A 21 -23.42 -10.64 1.24
C PRO A 21 -23.67 -12.06 0.72
N GLU A 22 -24.11 -12.18 -0.54
CA GLU A 22 -24.29 -13.46 -1.23
C GLU A 22 -22.95 -14.10 -1.67
N CYS A 23 -21.89 -13.28 -1.85
CA CYS A 23 -20.58 -13.75 -2.28
C CYS A 23 -19.64 -14.00 -1.10
N MET A 24 -19.74 -13.20 -0.03
CA MET A 24 -18.83 -13.27 1.10
C MET A 24 -19.53 -12.98 2.43
N GLN A 25 -19.25 -13.80 3.43
CA GLN A 25 -19.72 -13.61 4.81
C GLN A 25 -18.53 -13.59 5.76
N ILE A 26 -18.51 -12.64 6.69
CA ILE A 26 -17.51 -12.59 7.76
C ILE A 26 -18.04 -13.39 8.94
N VAL A 27 -17.39 -14.52 9.24
CA VAL A 27 -17.81 -15.46 10.30
C VAL A 27 -16.85 -15.50 11.48
N GLY A 28 -15.71 -14.83 11.39
CA GLY A 28 -14.73 -14.73 12.46
C GLY A 28 -13.87 -13.46 12.33
N VAL A 29 -13.35 -12.99 13.44
CA VAL A 29 -12.45 -11.84 13.53
C VAL A 29 -11.39 -12.04 14.61
N SER A 30 -10.16 -11.66 14.30
CA SER A 30 -9.06 -11.59 15.26
C SER A 30 -8.37 -10.23 15.19
N ASP A 31 -8.20 -9.56 16.32
CA ASP A 31 -7.38 -8.34 16.48
C ASP A 31 -6.97 -8.18 17.94
N ILE A 32 -5.70 -7.84 18.18
CA ILE A 32 -5.16 -7.59 19.51
C ILE A 32 -5.79 -6.37 20.21
N ARG A 33 -6.37 -5.45 19.42
CA ARG A 33 -7.13 -4.31 19.95
C ARG A 33 -8.59 -4.68 20.08
N GLU A 34 -9.03 -4.83 21.33
CA GLU A 34 -10.41 -5.21 21.66
C GLU A 34 -11.46 -4.32 20.97
N SER A 35 -11.21 -3.00 20.90
CA SER A 35 -12.12 -2.06 20.23
C SER A 35 -12.32 -2.35 18.76
N ARG A 36 -11.26 -2.79 18.04
CA ARG A 36 -11.34 -3.15 16.62
C ARG A 36 -12.01 -4.50 16.41
N LYS A 37 -11.66 -5.47 17.24
CA LYS A 37 -12.26 -6.79 17.26
C LYS A 37 -13.78 -6.68 17.44
N ASN A 38 -14.22 -5.98 18.49
CA ASN A 38 -15.64 -5.82 18.80
C ASN A 38 -16.37 -5.02 17.73
N ALA A 39 -15.82 -3.88 17.28
CA ALA A 39 -16.46 -3.09 16.23
C ALA A 39 -16.64 -3.86 14.91
N THR A 40 -15.70 -4.77 14.58
CA THR A 40 -15.83 -5.61 13.39
C THR A 40 -16.81 -6.77 13.65
N GLY A 41 -16.72 -7.41 14.81
CA GLY A 41 -17.63 -8.46 15.22
C GLY A 41 -19.10 -8.02 15.21
N ASP A 42 -19.39 -6.86 15.81
CA ASP A 42 -20.72 -6.29 15.87
C ASP A 42 -21.26 -5.92 14.49
N LYS A 43 -20.39 -5.34 13.66
CA LYS A 43 -20.76 -4.92 12.29
C LYS A 43 -21.21 -6.08 11.41
N PHE A 44 -20.66 -7.27 11.61
CA PHE A 44 -20.96 -8.46 10.80
C PHE A 44 -21.69 -9.55 11.58
N ASN A 45 -22.16 -9.27 12.79
CA ASN A 45 -22.85 -10.21 13.69
C ASN A 45 -22.02 -11.49 13.92
N VAL A 46 -20.70 -11.36 14.07
CA VAL A 46 -19.82 -12.49 14.40
C VAL A 46 -20.10 -12.93 15.82
N PRO A 47 -20.36 -14.25 16.09
CA PRO A 47 -20.54 -14.77 17.43
C PRO A 47 -19.33 -14.51 18.34
N GLU A 48 -19.54 -14.37 19.65
CA GLU A 48 -18.46 -14.09 20.60
C GLU A 48 -17.38 -15.17 20.60
N GLU A 49 -17.75 -16.44 20.44
CA GLU A 49 -16.83 -17.58 20.35
C GLU A 49 -15.93 -17.55 19.10
N HIS A 50 -16.23 -16.69 18.11
CA HIS A 50 -15.42 -16.47 16.91
C HIS A 50 -14.73 -15.09 16.88
N ARG A 51 -14.64 -14.41 18.05
CA ARG A 51 -13.94 -13.14 18.24
C ARG A 51 -12.68 -13.35 19.04
N PHE A 52 -11.54 -13.43 18.39
CA PHE A 52 -10.25 -13.82 18.96
C PHE A 52 -9.38 -12.61 19.29
N GLY A 53 -8.64 -12.66 20.40
CA GLY A 53 -7.69 -11.61 20.81
C GLY A 53 -6.37 -11.69 20.06
N ASP A 54 -5.96 -12.90 19.70
CA ASP A 54 -4.74 -13.15 18.95
C ASP A 54 -5.02 -14.05 17.74
N TRP A 55 -4.25 -13.91 16.68
CA TRP A 55 -4.43 -14.70 15.47
C TRP A 55 -4.27 -16.22 15.69
N SER A 56 -3.42 -16.62 16.64
CA SER A 56 -3.16 -18.03 16.94
C SER A 56 -4.39 -18.73 17.53
N GLU A 57 -5.24 -17.99 18.23
CA GLU A 57 -6.48 -18.51 18.82
C GLU A 57 -7.49 -18.98 17.77
N VAL A 58 -7.46 -18.40 16.55
CA VAL A 58 -8.28 -18.83 15.41
C VAL A 58 -8.09 -20.32 15.11
N PHE A 59 -6.89 -20.82 15.33
CA PHE A 59 -6.48 -22.19 15.02
C PHE A 59 -6.56 -23.13 16.24
N THR A 60 -7.22 -22.72 17.30
CA THR A 60 -7.50 -23.59 18.47
C THR A 60 -8.89 -24.23 18.41
N VAL A 61 -9.74 -23.77 17.49
CA VAL A 61 -11.09 -24.29 17.27
C VAL A 61 -11.16 -25.00 15.91
N PRO A 62 -12.07 -25.95 15.70
CA PRO A 62 -12.23 -26.61 14.39
C PRO A 62 -12.42 -25.61 13.25
N LYS A 63 -11.95 -25.96 12.04
CA LYS A 63 -12.13 -25.11 10.84
C LYS A 63 -13.62 -24.77 10.64
N PHE A 64 -13.94 -23.47 10.51
CA PHE A 64 -15.31 -22.97 10.41
C PHE A 64 -15.54 -21.96 9.26
N ALA A 65 -14.53 -21.77 8.40
CA ALA A 65 -14.61 -20.89 7.24
C ALA A 65 -13.84 -21.49 6.05
N ASP A 66 -14.03 -20.92 4.86
CA ASP A 66 -13.33 -21.34 3.64
C ASP A 66 -11.96 -20.67 3.54
N ALA A 67 -11.90 -19.37 3.89
CA ALA A 67 -10.71 -18.56 3.71
C ALA A 67 -10.46 -17.60 4.88
N VAL A 68 -9.22 -17.13 4.96
CA VAL A 68 -8.81 -16.07 5.89
C VAL A 68 -8.26 -14.87 5.12
N VAL A 69 -8.54 -13.67 5.60
CA VAL A 69 -7.89 -12.43 5.19
C VAL A 69 -6.86 -12.06 6.24
N ILE A 70 -5.59 -12.03 5.88
CA ILE A 70 -4.49 -11.63 6.77
C ILE A 70 -4.10 -10.20 6.45
N ALA A 71 -4.39 -9.28 7.37
CA ALA A 71 -4.16 -7.84 7.25
C ALA A 71 -3.55 -7.26 8.53
N THR A 72 -2.66 -8.03 9.14
CA THR A 72 -1.83 -7.68 10.29
C THR A 72 -0.69 -6.73 9.89
N PRO A 73 0.15 -6.25 10.81
CA PRO A 73 1.40 -5.61 10.44
C PRO A 73 2.33 -6.54 9.63
N ASP A 74 3.18 -5.92 8.81
CA ASP A 74 4.01 -6.60 7.80
C ASP A 74 4.87 -7.75 8.37
N ASP A 75 5.40 -7.58 9.58
CA ASP A 75 6.24 -8.54 10.31
C ASP A 75 5.47 -9.76 10.84
N THR A 76 4.15 -9.67 10.87
CA THR A 76 3.27 -10.72 11.40
C THR A 76 2.44 -11.42 10.32
N HIS A 77 2.83 -11.34 9.04
CA HIS A 77 2.13 -12.02 7.94
C HIS A 77 2.45 -13.53 7.87
N TYR A 78 3.72 -13.88 8.08
CA TYR A 78 4.23 -15.24 7.85
C TYR A 78 3.56 -16.28 8.74
N GLY A 79 3.54 -16.07 10.06
CA GLY A 79 3.02 -17.04 11.03
C GLY A 79 1.57 -17.44 10.77
N PRO A 80 0.61 -16.49 10.76
CA PRO A 80 -0.79 -16.80 10.49
C PRO A 80 -1.02 -17.37 9.09
N CYS A 81 -0.24 -16.95 8.07
CA CYS A 81 -0.35 -17.51 6.72
C CYS A 81 0.04 -18.99 6.67
N MET A 82 1.18 -19.34 7.24
CA MET A 82 1.64 -20.73 7.32
C MET A 82 0.65 -21.61 8.08
N LYS A 83 0.11 -21.09 9.20
CA LYS A 83 -0.86 -21.84 10.01
C LYS A 83 -2.20 -22.01 9.29
N ALA A 84 -2.69 -20.96 8.62
CA ALA A 84 -3.92 -21.04 7.83
C ALA A 84 -3.84 -22.12 6.73
N LEU A 85 -2.73 -22.15 6.00
CA LEU A 85 -2.49 -23.15 4.96
C LEU A 85 -2.43 -24.60 5.54
N GLU A 86 -1.77 -24.77 6.69
CA GLU A 86 -1.74 -26.06 7.39
C GLU A 86 -3.14 -26.52 7.80
N TRP A 87 -4.01 -25.59 8.19
CA TRP A 87 -5.38 -25.85 8.63
C TRP A 87 -6.39 -25.92 7.48
N GLY A 88 -5.93 -25.80 6.24
CA GLY A 88 -6.76 -25.99 5.05
C GLY A 88 -7.59 -24.77 4.65
N TYR A 89 -7.15 -23.57 4.99
CA TYR A 89 -7.76 -22.33 4.54
C TYR A 89 -7.10 -21.79 3.27
N ASP A 90 -7.88 -21.22 2.38
CA ASP A 90 -7.36 -20.28 1.39
C ASP A 90 -7.05 -18.94 2.04
N VAL A 91 -6.09 -18.19 1.50
CA VAL A 91 -5.56 -16.99 2.13
C VAL A 91 -5.61 -15.81 1.17
N LEU A 92 -6.21 -14.70 1.60
CA LEU A 92 -5.98 -13.37 1.04
C LEU A 92 -4.97 -12.65 1.94
N LEU A 93 -3.74 -12.46 1.43
CA LEU A 93 -2.60 -11.96 2.20
C LEU A 93 -2.26 -10.52 1.83
N GLU A 94 -2.25 -9.62 2.81
CA GLU A 94 -1.77 -8.25 2.60
C GLU A 94 -0.30 -8.23 2.16
N LYS A 95 0.03 -7.18 1.40
CA LYS A 95 1.40 -6.92 0.96
C LYS A 95 2.20 -6.19 2.08
N PRO A 96 3.51 -6.37 2.13
CA PRO A 96 4.32 -7.35 1.40
C PRO A 96 4.01 -8.77 1.89
N VAL A 97 4.28 -9.75 1.05
CA VAL A 97 4.00 -11.18 1.38
C VAL A 97 4.63 -11.56 2.71
N ALA A 98 5.90 -11.22 2.89
CA ALA A 98 6.69 -11.41 4.10
C ALA A 98 7.91 -10.49 4.07
N GLN A 99 8.73 -10.50 5.13
CA GLN A 99 9.92 -9.65 5.25
C GLN A 99 11.17 -10.23 4.60
N SER A 100 11.18 -11.53 4.28
CA SER A 100 12.36 -12.22 3.70
C SER A 100 11.98 -13.10 2.51
N GLU A 101 12.95 -13.29 1.60
CA GLU A 101 12.82 -14.21 0.47
C GLU A 101 12.50 -15.63 0.94
N LYS A 102 13.14 -16.07 2.05
CA LYS A 102 12.88 -17.39 2.62
C LYS A 102 11.42 -17.55 3.01
N GLU A 103 10.86 -16.63 3.73
CA GLU A 103 9.45 -16.66 4.16
C GLU A 103 8.49 -16.64 2.97
N CYS A 104 8.74 -15.80 1.96
CA CYS A 104 7.96 -15.79 0.72
C CYS A 104 7.99 -17.15 0.03
N THR A 105 9.18 -17.76 -0.04
CA THR A 105 9.37 -19.08 -0.65
C THR A 105 8.67 -20.18 0.15
N ASP A 106 8.74 -20.12 1.48
CA ASP A 106 8.10 -21.09 2.37
C ASP A 106 6.57 -21.03 2.23
N ILE A 107 5.99 -19.83 2.18
CA ILE A 107 4.54 -19.64 1.92
C ILE A 107 4.15 -20.27 0.57
N ALA A 108 4.89 -19.98 -0.49
CA ALA A 108 4.60 -20.53 -1.81
C ALA A 108 4.68 -22.07 -1.84
N LYS A 109 5.69 -22.66 -1.22
CA LYS A 109 5.85 -24.12 -1.08
C LYS A 109 4.73 -24.73 -0.24
N GLN A 110 4.34 -24.07 0.85
CA GLN A 110 3.27 -24.53 1.73
C GLN A 110 1.92 -24.53 0.99
N ALA A 111 1.60 -23.43 0.29
CA ALA A 111 0.39 -23.33 -0.51
C ALA A 111 0.32 -24.45 -1.55
N HIS A 112 1.41 -24.69 -2.28
CA HIS A 112 1.50 -25.79 -3.25
C HIS A 112 1.34 -27.18 -2.59
N LYS A 113 2.01 -27.39 -1.47
CA LYS A 113 1.98 -28.67 -0.72
C LYS A 113 0.56 -29.06 -0.30
N TYR A 114 -0.22 -28.10 0.18
CA TYR A 114 -1.57 -28.35 0.68
C TYR A 114 -2.67 -28.11 -0.36
N GLY A 115 -2.32 -27.59 -1.55
CA GLY A 115 -3.28 -27.32 -2.62
C GLY A 115 -4.20 -26.13 -2.35
N HIS A 116 -3.74 -25.16 -1.56
CA HIS A 116 -4.50 -23.96 -1.21
C HIS A 116 -4.02 -22.73 -1.97
N ILE A 117 -4.93 -21.75 -2.09
CA ILE A 117 -4.66 -20.49 -2.76
C ILE A 117 -4.10 -19.47 -1.75
N VAL A 118 -3.03 -18.79 -2.13
CA VAL A 118 -2.58 -17.56 -1.51
C VAL A 118 -2.69 -16.43 -2.54
N ALA A 119 -3.72 -15.59 -2.39
CA ALA A 119 -3.90 -14.39 -3.19
C ALA A 119 -3.24 -13.21 -2.48
N VAL A 120 -2.27 -12.57 -3.12
CA VAL A 120 -1.56 -11.43 -2.55
C VAL A 120 -2.26 -10.13 -2.92
N CYS A 121 -2.41 -9.22 -1.96
CA CYS A 121 -3.09 -7.94 -2.13
C CYS A 121 -2.30 -6.92 -2.97
N HIS A 122 -1.86 -7.32 -4.16
CA HIS A 122 -1.33 -6.42 -5.19
C HIS A 122 -2.48 -5.70 -5.91
N VAL A 123 -3.20 -4.89 -5.16
CA VAL A 123 -4.46 -4.24 -5.54
C VAL A 123 -4.39 -3.41 -6.82
N LEU A 124 -3.21 -2.93 -7.21
CA LEU A 124 -3.06 -2.12 -8.42
C LEU A 124 -3.33 -2.92 -9.70
N ARG A 125 -3.04 -4.22 -9.73
CA ARG A 125 -3.40 -5.08 -10.87
C ARG A 125 -4.90 -5.10 -11.16
N TYR A 126 -5.72 -4.84 -10.14
CA TYR A 126 -7.16 -4.87 -10.21
C TYR A 126 -7.78 -3.50 -10.45
N SER A 127 -6.98 -2.42 -10.36
CA SER A 127 -7.51 -1.08 -10.64
C SER A 127 -7.82 -0.91 -12.14
N PRO A 128 -8.92 -0.25 -12.51
CA PRO A 128 -9.29 -0.01 -13.90
C PRO A 128 -8.19 0.64 -14.73
N TYR A 129 -7.43 1.57 -14.14
CA TYR A 129 -6.33 2.26 -14.80
C TYR A 129 -5.22 1.30 -15.26
N PHE A 130 -4.68 0.50 -14.33
CA PHE A 130 -3.59 -0.42 -14.67
C PHE A 130 -4.05 -1.59 -15.52
N ARG A 131 -5.30 -2.05 -15.33
CA ARG A 131 -5.90 -3.08 -16.23
C ARG A 131 -6.03 -2.58 -17.66
N ALA A 132 -6.52 -1.35 -17.85
CA ALA A 132 -6.62 -0.74 -19.19
C ALA A 132 -5.23 -0.57 -19.83
N MET A 133 -4.23 -0.12 -19.07
CA MET A 133 -2.86 0.00 -19.55
C MET A 133 -2.25 -1.37 -19.91
N TYR A 134 -2.47 -2.38 -19.08
CA TYR A 134 -2.08 -3.77 -19.35
C TYR A 134 -2.69 -4.26 -20.67
N GLN A 135 -3.98 -4.04 -20.88
CA GLN A 135 -4.66 -4.40 -22.12
C GLN A 135 -4.05 -3.66 -23.32
N ALA A 136 -3.82 -2.36 -23.21
CA ALA A 136 -3.20 -1.57 -24.29
C ALA A 136 -1.80 -2.11 -24.67
N ILE A 137 -1.02 -2.58 -23.70
CA ILE A 137 0.29 -3.20 -23.93
C ILE A 137 0.13 -4.55 -24.65
N HIS A 138 -0.78 -5.41 -24.19
CA HIS A 138 -0.85 -6.82 -24.61
C HIS A 138 -1.79 -7.08 -25.81
N THR A 139 -2.60 -6.12 -26.24
CA THR A 139 -3.44 -6.23 -27.43
C THR A 139 -2.74 -5.82 -28.74
N GLY A 140 -1.45 -5.51 -28.66
CA GLY A 140 -0.65 -5.13 -29.84
C GLY A 140 -0.79 -3.65 -30.26
N MET A 141 -1.48 -2.81 -29.49
CA MET A 141 -1.69 -1.39 -29.82
C MET A 141 -0.38 -0.59 -29.90
N ILE A 142 0.66 -1.01 -29.19
CA ILE A 142 1.99 -0.40 -29.22
C ILE A 142 3.05 -1.30 -29.89
N GLY A 143 2.64 -2.42 -30.50
CA GLY A 143 3.56 -3.42 -31.01
C GLY A 143 4.25 -4.21 -29.90
N LYS A 144 5.50 -4.62 -30.11
CA LYS A 144 6.30 -5.30 -29.08
C LYS A 144 6.74 -4.29 -28.02
N LEU A 145 6.57 -4.65 -26.75
CA LEU A 145 7.08 -3.88 -25.60
C LEU A 145 8.62 -3.86 -25.63
N ILE A 146 9.21 -2.67 -25.52
CA ILE A 146 10.66 -2.47 -25.53
C ILE A 146 11.17 -2.03 -24.17
N SER A 147 10.56 -0.99 -23.59
CA SER A 147 11.01 -0.49 -22.30
C SER A 147 9.88 0.21 -21.52
N ILE A 148 10.07 0.34 -20.21
CA ILE A 148 9.14 1.02 -19.30
C ILE A 148 9.93 2.00 -18.44
N GLN A 149 9.40 3.20 -18.23
CA GLN A 149 9.81 4.14 -17.18
C GLN A 149 8.66 4.31 -16.22
N HIS A 150 8.91 4.07 -14.94
CA HIS A 150 7.88 4.10 -13.91
C HIS A 150 8.37 4.84 -12.68
N MET A 151 7.52 5.69 -12.11
CA MET A 151 7.83 6.44 -10.90
C MET A 151 6.68 6.33 -9.90
N GLU A 152 7.00 6.01 -8.65
CA GLU A 152 6.12 6.17 -7.50
C GLU A 152 6.42 7.51 -6.82
N PRO A 153 5.61 8.54 -7.06
CA PRO A 153 5.69 9.80 -6.34
C PRO A 153 4.93 9.63 -5.03
N ILE A 154 5.65 9.45 -3.92
CA ILE A 154 5.00 9.23 -2.61
C ILE A 154 4.21 10.46 -2.16
N GLU A 155 4.58 11.65 -2.59
CA GLU A 155 4.13 12.97 -2.12
C GLU A 155 4.77 13.33 -0.77
N CYS A 156 5.25 14.54 -0.67
CA CYS A 156 6.11 14.99 0.43
C CYS A 156 5.45 14.90 1.82
N ARG A 157 4.15 15.13 1.92
CA ARG A 157 3.42 15.04 3.20
C ARG A 157 3.12 13.60 3.59
N HIS A 158 2.84 12.74 2.60
CA HIS A 158 2.66 11.31 2.84
C HIS A 158 3.98 10.67 3.29
N MET A 159 5.11 11.04 2.68
CA MET A 159 6.43 10.63 3.16
C MET A 159 6.65 11.05 4.60
N ALA A 160 6.48 12.34 4.91
CA ALA A 160 6.63 12.89 6.26
C ALA A 160 5.71 12.21 7.28
N HIS A 161 4.49 11.86 6.88
CA HIS A 161 3.53 11.17 7.73
C HIS A 161 3.90 9.72 8.00
N SER A 162 4.09 8.91 6.95
CA SER A 162 4.16 7.46 7.07
C SER A 162 5.56 6.93 7.33
N TYR A 163 6.56 7.48 6.63
CA TYR A 163 7.90 6.90 6.54
C TYR A 163 8.97 7.71 7.28
N VAL A 164 8.61 8.91 7.78
CA VAL A 164 9.49 9.72 8.64
C VAL A 164 9.00 9.72 10.09
N ARG A 165 7.71 10.01 10.33
CA ARG A 165 7.13 10.06 11.69
C ARG A 165 6.45 8.76 12.10
N GLY A 166 5.79 8.11 11.14
CA GLY A 166 4.81 7.07 11.36
C GLY A 166 5.38 5.68 11.58
N ASN A 167 4.51 4.70 11.42
CA ASN A 167 4.80 3.31 11.78
C ASN A 167 5.89 2.67 10.90
N TRP A 168 6.07 3.16 9.66
CA TRP A 168 7.09 2.62 8.73
C TRP A 168 8.39 3.43 8.72
N ARG A 169 8.67 4.23 9.77
CA ARG A 169 9.86 5.07 9.83
C ARG A 169 11.18 4.30 9.98
N ASP A 170 11.15 3.18 10.68
CA ASP A 170 12.32 2.33 10.92
C ASP A 170 12.15 0.96 10.23
N SER A 171 13.05 0.66 9.31
CA SER A 171 13.07 -0.58 8.56
C SER A 171 13.42 -1.81 9.40
N LYS A 172 14.00 -1.62 10.60
CA LYS A 172 14.29 -2.70 11.54
C LYS A 172 13.07 -3.09 12.38
N GLU A 173 12.22 -2.11 12.69
CA GLU A 173 10.99 -2.35 13.44
C GLU A 173 9.84 -2.81 12.54
N THR A 174 9.90 -2.47 11.25
CA THR A 174 8.86 -2.81 10.28
C THR A 174 9.45 -3.44 9.03
N THR A 175 9.28 -2.80 7.87
CA THR A 175 9.74 -3.31 6.59
C THR A 175 10.39 -2.17 5.80
N PRO A 176 11.48 -2.40 5.06
CA PRO A 176 12.03 -1.38 4.17
C PRO A 176 10.96 -0.83 3.23
N ILE A 177 10.98 0.49 3.00
CA ILE A 177 9.98 1.18 2.17
C ILE A 177 9.84 0.56 0.78
N ILE A 178 10.93 0.00 0.24
CA ILE A 178 10.91 -0.67 -1.05
C ILE A 178 9.99 -1.91 -1.04
N LEU A 179 9.87 -2.61 0.07
CA LEU A 179 8.91 -3.69 0.27
C LEU A 179 7.55 -3.17 0.74
N ALA A 180 7.53 -2.28 1.73
CA ALA A 180 6.28 -1.78 2.31
C ALA A 180 5.43 -0.98 1.30
N LYS A 181 6.07 -0.29 0.34
CA LYS A 181 5.42 0.60 -0.63
C LYS A 181 5.67 0.20 -2.08
N SER A 182 6.93 0.12 -2.50
CA SER A 182 7.29 -0.05 -3.91
C SER A 182 7.12 -1.48 -4.42
N CYS A 183 6.78 -2.45 -3.55
CA CYS A 183 6.40 -3.79 -4.00
C CYS A 183 5.22 -3.75 -4.99
N HIS A 184 4.29 -2.80 -4.86
CA HIS A 184 3.23 -2.57 -5.83
C HIS A 184 3.77 -2.21 -7.21
N ASP A 185 4.81 -1.40 -7.26
CA ASP A 185 5.37 -0.85 -8.49
C ASP A 185 6.23 -1.89 -9.21
N LEU A 186 7.05 -2.62 -8.45
CA LEU A 186 7.83 -3.75 -8.97
C LEU A 186 6.90 -4.86 -9.48
N ASP A 187 5.79 -5.10 -8.79
CA ASP A 187 4.76 -6.05 -9.22
C ASP A 187 4.09 -5.62 -10.54
N ILE A 188 3.73 -4.33 -10.69
CA ILE A 188 3.17 -3.77 -11.93
C ILE A 188 4.16 -3.91 -13.09
N LEU A 189 5.44 -3.60 -12.88
CA LEU A 189 6.47 -3.76 -13.91
C LEU A 189 6.60 -5.21 -14.34
N ARG A 190 6.69 -6.14 -13.37
CA ARG A 190 6.74 -7.57 -13.64
C ARG A 190 5.50 -8.07 -14.39
N TRP A 191 4.33 -7.56 -14.04
CA TRP A 191 3.06 -7.91 -14.69
C TRP A 191 2.98 -7.37 -16.12
N PHE A 192 3.35 -6.11 -16.33
CA PHE A 192 3.35 -5.50 -17.67
C PHE A 192 4.31 -6.20 -18.63
N VAL A 193 5.51 -6.55 -18.18
CA VAL A 193 6.48 -7.25 -19.03
C VAL A 193 6.10 -8.73 -19.24
N GLY A 194 5.50 -9.38 -18.23
CA GLY A 194 5.12 -10.79 -18.30
C GLY A 194 6.30 -11.78 -18.29
N LYS A 195 7.54 -11.32 -17.98
CA LYS A 195 8.78 -12.12 -17.95
C LYS A 195 9.48 -11.97 -16.60
N HIS A 196 10.36 -12.91 -16.24
CA HIS A 196 11.19 -12.76 -15.05
C HIS A 196 12.25 -11.68 -15.23
N CYS A 197 12.53 -10.96 -14.15
CA CYS A 197 13.66 -10.03 -14.09
C CYS A 197 14.95 -10.86 -14.03
N LYS A 198 15.85 -10.61 -14.97
CA LYS A 198 17.15 -11.31 -15.08
C LYS A 198 18.22 -10.61 -14.25
N THR A 199 18.25 -9.29 -14.32
CA THR A 199 19.21 -8.45 -13.57
C THR A 199 18.51 -7.21 -13.07
N ILE A 200 18.91 -6.76 -11.87
CA ILE A 200 18.51 -5.51 -11.27
C ILE A 200 19.71 -4.82 -10.65
N VAL A 201 19.84 -3.51 -10.87
CA VAL A 201 20.75 -2.62 -10.17
C VAL A 201 19.91 -1.55 -9.50
N ALA A 202 20.21 -1.24 -8.25
CA ALA A 202 19.41 -0.31 -7.48
C ALA A 202 20.28 0.49 -6.51
N ASP A 203 19.90 1.74 -6.27
CA ASP A 203 20.49 2.62 -5.29
C ASP A 203 19.44 3.52 -4.66
N GLY A 204 19.65 3.95 -3.42
CA GLY A 204 18.76 4.85 -2.70
C GLY A 204 19.32 5.19 -1.32
N SER A 205 18.98 6.37 -0.82
CA SER A 205 19.49 6.81 0.47
C SER A 205 18.49 7.71 1.21
N LEU A 206 18.70 7.82 2.51
CA LEU A 206 18.11 8.87 3.33
C LEU A 206 19.02 10.09 3.25
N THR A 207 18.58 11.13 2.55
CA THR A 207 19.39 12.34 2.32
C THR A 207 18.90 13.54 3.08
N TRP A 208 17.59 13.75 3.19
CA TRP A 208 17.02 15.01 3.68
C TRP A 208 16.50 14.94 5.11
N PHE A 209 15.76 13.94 5.49
CA PHE A 209 15.10 13.85 6.80
C PHE A 209 16.06 13.40 7.89
N LYS A 210 17.05 14.26 8.19
CA LYS A 210 18.15 14.07 9.12
C LYS A 210 18.41 15.30 9.98
N PRO A 211 19.00 15.16 11.18
CA PRO A 211 19.30 16.28 12.07
C PRO A 211 20.16 17.39 11.47
N GLU A 212 21.13 17.04 10.64
CA GLU A 212 22.02 18.01 9.99
C GLU A 212 21.32 18.95 9.00
N ASN A 213 20.12 18.60 8.54
CA ASN A 213 19.31 19.41 7.64
C ASN A 213 18.20 20.19 8.40
N ALA A 214 18.18 20.11 9.72
CA ALA A 214 17.22 20.88 10.52
C ALA A 214 17.46 22.37 10.36
N PRO A 215 16.43 23.19 10.05
CA PRO A 215 16.59 24.64 10.07
C PRO A 215 16.98 25.14 11.47
N GLU A 216 17.77 26.20 11.53
CA GLU A 216 18.21 26.79 12.80
C GLU A 216 17.02 27.09 13.71
N GLY A 217 17.11 26.67 14.97
CA GLY A 217 16.03 26.86 15.95
C GLY A 217 14.83 25.91 15.80
N ALA A 218 14.88 24.91 14.92
CA ALA A 218 13.82 23.91 14.82
C ALA A 218 13.76 23.02 16.07
N PRO A 219 12.63 23.03 16.83
CA PRO A 219 12.50 22.23 18.04
C PRO A 219 12.26 20.74 17.71
N MET A 220 12.27 19.90 18.74
CA MET A 220 11.99 18.45 18.61
C MET A 220 10.58 18.15 18.09
N ARG A 221 9.64 19.06 18.29
CA ARG A 221 8.25 18.93 17.87
C ARG A 221 7.76 20.20 17.16
N CYS A 222 6.91 20.03 16.17
CA CYS A 222 6.34 21.16 15.43
C CYS A 222 5.47 22.07 16.31
N THR A 223 4.95 21.56 17.43
CA THR A 223 4.09 22.27 18.38
C THR A 223 4.84 23.09 19.43
N ASP A 224 6.16 23.00 19.49
CA ASP A 224 6.97 23.61 20.55
C ASP A 224 7.49 25.00 20.14
N GLY A 225 6.69 25.75 19.38
CA GLY A 225 7.04 27.13 18.98
C GLY A 225 8.05 27.18 17.83
N CYS A 226 7.96 26.29 16.86
CA CYS A 226 8.87 26.26 15.71
C CYS A 226 8.82 27.55 14.89
N PRO A 227 9.95 28.31 14.72
CA PRO A 227 9.97 29.55 13.96
C PRO A 227 9.70 29.35 12.46
N HIS A 228 9.82 28.10 11.97
CA HIS A 228 9.62 27.72 10.57
C HIS A 228 8.24 27.11 10.29
N GLU A 229 7.31 27.10 11.27
CA GLU A 229 6.01 26.40 11.12
C GLU A 229 5.26 26.85 9.86
N SER A 230 5.24 28.15 9.56
CA SER A 230 4.48 28.72 8.45
C SER A 230 5.07 28.45 7.06
N THR A 231 6.35 28.08 6.99
CA THR A 231 7.08 27.86 5.72
C THR A 231 7.51 26.41 5.51
N CYS A 232 7.52 25.59 6.56
CA CYS A 232 7.95 24.22 6.50
C CYS A 232 6.92 23.33 5.75
N PRO A 233 7.27 22.72 4.61
CA PRO A 233 6.35 21.88 3.84
C PRO A 233 5.97 20.59 4.56
N PHE A 234 6.69 20.25 5.62
CA PHE A 234 6.51 19.04 6.42
C PHE A 234 5.88 19.31 7.80
N SER A 235 5.40 20.55 8.05
CA SER A 235 4.82 20.91 9.35
C SER A 235 3.70 19.95 9.75
N ALA A 236 3.80 19.37 10.96
CA ALA A 236 2.73 18.54 11.53
C ALA A 236 1.43 19.35 11.73
N ILE A 237 1.56 20.64 12.07
CA ILE A 237 0.42 21.55 12.21
C ILE A 237 -0.26 21.76 10.87
N ASP A 238 0.51 22.03 9.79
CA ASP A 238 -0.07 22.16 8.44
C ASP A 238 -0.76 20.88 8.00
N ILE A 239 -0.08 19.72 8.14
CA ILE A 239 -0.60 18.43 7.66
C ILE A 239 -1.87 18.02 8.41
N TYR A 240 -1.83 18.01 9.75
CA TYR A 240 -2.89 17.40 10.54
C TYR A 240 -3.98 18.40 10.96
N VAL A 241 -3.61 19.62 11.34
CA VAL A 241 -4.58 20.59 11.85
C VAL A 241 -5.19 21.41 10.72
N LYS A 242 -4.36 22.02 9.86
CA LYS A 242 -4.86 22.91 8.80
C LYS A 242 -5.47 22.13 7.64
N ARG A 243 -4.78 21.10 7.12
CA ARG A 243 -5.25 20.30 5.98
C ARG A 243 -6.13 19.13 6.37
N LYS A 244 -6.16 18.74 7.65
CA LYS A 244 -6.91 17.56 8.14
C LYS A 244 -6.60 16.29 7.36
N ALA A 245 -5.34 16.16 6.92
CA ALA A 245 -4.85 15.02 6.19
C ALA A 245 -4.40 13.90 7.14
N HIS A 246 -4.52 12.64 6.71
CA HIS A 246 -4.03 11.45 7.42
C HIS A 246 -4.55 11.27 8.87
N LEU A 247 -5.73 11.78 9.18
CA LEU A 247 -6.28 11.76 10.56
C LEU A 247 -6.65 10.35 11.07
N GLY A 248 -6.68 9.34 10.22
CA GLY A 248 -7.04 7.96 10.59
C GLY A 248 -6.11 7.27 11.60
N VAL A 249 -4.96 7.87 11.91
CA VAL A 249 -4.01 7.38 12.93
C VAL A 249 -4.32 7.89 14.34
N PHE A 250 -5.17 8.91 14.43
CA PHE A 250 -5.62 9.47 15.71
C PHE A 250 -6.99 8.91 16.08
N ASP A 251 -7.18 8.54 17.31
CA ASP A 251 -8.50 8.18 17.85
C ASP A 251 -9.25 9.48 18.20
N LEU A 252 -9.81 10.14 17.17
CA LEU A 252 -10.53 11.40 17.30
C LEU A 252 -12.02 11.18 17.48
N LYS A 253 -12.63 11.93 18.40
CA LYS A 253 -14.09 11.99 18.51
C LYS A 253 -14.71 12.78 17.35
N ASN A 254 -14.01 13.82 16.90
CA ASN A 254 -14.44 14.66 15.79
C ASN A 254 -13.24 15.09 14.93
N ASN A 255 -13.18 14.61 13.70
CA ASN A 255 -12.12 14.95 12.74
C ASN A 255 -12.07 16.45 12.34
N LYS A 256 -13.06 17.24 12.73
CA LYS A 256 -13.10 18.69 12.50
C LYS A 256 -12.60 19.50 13.69
N ASP A 257 -12.41 18.88 14.84
CA ASP A 257 -11.96 19.56 16.06
C ASP A 257 -10.45 19.79 16.03
N GLU A 258 -10.05 20.99 15.66
CA GLU A 258 -8.64 21.40 15.57
C GLU A 258 -7.95 21.39 16.94
N ALA A 259 -8.67 21.71 18.01
CA ALA A 259 -8.12 21.70 19.36
C ALA A 259 -7.84 20.26 19.82
N GLU A 260 -8.70 19.31 19.46
CA GLU A 260 -8.46 17.89 19.74
C GLU A 260 -7.25 17.37 18.96
N ILE A 261 -7.14 17.70 17.66
CA ILE A 261 -6.00 17.29 16.83
C ILE A 261 -4.71 17.92 17.38
N MET A 262 -4.73 19.21 17.70
CA MET A 262 -3.57 19.91 18.28
C MET A 262 -3.11 19.23 19.58
N ARG A 263 -4.01 18.90 20.50
CA ARG A 263 -3.66 18.17 21.74
C ARG A 263 -3.00 16.83 21.45
N LYS A 264 -3.52 16.09 20.44
CA LYS A 264 -2.95 14.79 20.06
C LYS A 264 -1.52 14.92 19.55
N ILE A 265 -1.24 15.87 18.65
CA ILE A 265 0.12 16.05 18.11
C ILE A 265 1.07 16.74 19.08
N SER A 266 0.55 17.42 20.11
CA SER A 266 1.37 18.02 21.19
C SER A 266 1.75 17.01 22.28
N ASP A 267 1.09 15.87 22.36
CA ASP A 267 1.41 14.82 23.31
C ASP A 267 2.85 14.33 23.07
N PRO A 268 3.75 14.36 24.07
CA PRO A 268 5.14 13.89 23.94
C PRO A 268 5.27 12.45 23.41
N ASN A 269 4.32 11.60 23.74
CA ASN A 269 4.30 10.19 23.30
C ASN A 269 3.76 10.01 21.88
N ASN A 270 3.20 11.04 21.28
CA ASN A 270 2.64 10.96 19.94
C ASN A 270 3.73 11.24 18.89
N VAL A 271 4.07 10.24 18.09
CA VAL A 271 5.15 10.33 17.10
C VAL A 271 4.87 11.32 15.97
N TRP A 272 3.60 11.52 15.59
CA TRP A 272 3.24 12.35 14.44
C TRP A 272 3.41 13.87 14.66
N GLY A 273 3.55 14.33 15.92
CA GLY A 273 3.88 15.72 16.21
C GLY A 273 5.38 16.05 16.12
N ARG A 274 6.26 15.06 15.97
CA ARG A 274 7.73 15.24 15.93
C ARG A 274 8.15 16.06 14.71
N CYS A 275 9.24 16.78 14.85
CA CYS A 275 9.92 17.41 13.72
C CYS A 275 10.51 16.33 12.81
N VAL A 276 10.35 16.46 11.50
CA VAL A 276 10.86 15.46 10.53
C VAL A 276 12.38 15.30 10.54
N TYR A 277 13.09 16.33 10.97
CA TYR A 277 14.55 16.33 11.07
C TYR A 277 15.06 15.69 12.37
N HIS A 278 14.19 15.47 13.35
CA HIS A 278 14.52 14.89 14.64
C HIS A 278 13.81 13.55 14.88
N CYS A 279 13.39 12.89 13.79
CA CYS A 279 12.86 11.54 13.86
C CYS A 279 14.00 10.50 13.85
N ASP A 280 13.66 9.31 14.31
CA ASP A 280 14.51 8.11 14.30
C ASP A 280 14.28 7.25 13.04
N ASN A 281 13.94 7.89 11.91
CA ASN A 281 13.72 7.23 10.63
C ASN A 281 15.04 6.85 9.95
N ASN A 282 14.99 5.73 9.22
CA ASN A 282 16.11 5.22 8.41
C ASN A 282 15.69 4.81 6.99
N GLN A 283 14.47 5.13 6.58
CA GLN A 283 13.96 4.82 5.25
C GLN A 283 14.59 5.76 4.20
N PRO A 284 14.97 5.25 3.02
CA PRO A 284 15.42 6.11 1.93
C PRO A 284 14.30 7.07 1.52
N ASP A 285 14.66 8.34 1.24
CA ASP A 285 13.74 9.36 0.77
C ASP A 285 13.72 9.50 -0.77
N HIS A 286 14.62 8.81 -1.43
CA HIS A 286 14.62 8.58 -2.87
C HIS A 286 15.28 7.24 -3.19
N PHE A 287 14.89 6.67 -4.33
CA PHE A 287 15.35 5.35 -4.77
C PHE A 287 15.26 5.25 -6.29
N VAL A 288 16.24 4.60 -6.90
CA VAL A 288 16.24 4.31 -8.34
C VAL A 288 16.65 2.86 -8.57
N SER A 289 16.06 2.23 -9.60
CA SER A 289 16.51 0.93 -10.07
C SER A 289 16.37 0.78 -11.58
N GLU A 290 17.25 -0.01 -12.16
CA GLU A 290 17.23 -0.45 -13.55
C GLU A 290 17.12 -1.97 -13.60
N MET A 291 16.23 -2.46 -14.44
CA MET A 291 15.92 -3.89 -14.58
C MET A 291 16.04 -4.32 -16.03
N VAL A 292 16.59 -5.53 -16.23
CA VAL A 292 16.58 -6.23 -17.53
C VAL A 292 15.81 -7.53 -17.37
N PHE A 293 14.83 -7.77 -18.21
CA PHE A 293 14.01 -8.98 -18.21
C PHE A 293 14.57 -10.02 -19.19
N GLU A 294 14.09 -11.27 -19.06
CA GLU A 294 14.60 -12.43 -19.85
C GLU A 294 14.51 -12.24 -21.36
N ASP A 295 13.51 -11.49 -21.86
CA ASP A 295 13.30 -11.21 -23.27
C ASP A 295 14.05 -9.99 -23.78
N GLY A 296 14.88 -9.36 -22.93
CA GLY A 296 15.63 -8.14 -23.23
C GLY A 296 14.85 -6.85 -23.00
N THR A 297 13.57 -6.89 -22.61
CA THR A 297 12.82 -5.71 -22.17
C THR A 297 13.50 -5.07 -20.96
N THR A 298 13.54 -3.74 -20.90
CA THR A 298 14.14 -3.00 -19.78
C THR A 298 13.10 -2.18 -19.05
N ALA A 299 13.34 -1.93 -17.75
CA ALA A 299 12.55 -1.00 -16.98
C ALA A 299 13.43 -0.15 -16.06
N ALA A 300 13.12 1.16 -16.01
CA ALA A 300 13.65 2.07 -15.01
C ALA A 300 12.52 2.40 -14.00
N PHE A 301 12.84 2.31 -12.73
CA PHE A 301 11.91 2.65 -11.64
C PHE A 301 12.54 3.67 -10.70
N SER A 302 11.78 4.68 -10.29
CA SER A 302 12.16 5.56 -9.18
C SER A 302 11.02 5.71 -8.17
N MET A 303 11.40 5.89 -6.91
CA MET A 303 10.54 6.27 -5.81
C MET A 303 11.01 7.62 -5.27
N GLU A 304 10.09 8.58 -5.18
CA GLU A 304 10.42 9.96 -4.86
C GLU A 304 9.56 10.51 -3.73
N ALA A 305 10.23 10.95 -2.64
CA ALA A 305 9.56 11.64 -1.54
C ALA A 305 9.21 13.10 -1.86
N PHE A 306 10.00 13.76 -2.73
CA PHE A 306 9.95 15.20 -2.95
C PHE A 306 9.07 15.58 -4.14
N THR A 307 7.83 15.09 -4.15
CA THR A 307 6.86 15.40 -5.18
C THR A 307 5.64 16.13 -4.59
N PRO A 308 5.03 17.06 -5.34
CA PRO A 308 3.83 17.77 -4.87
C PRO A 308 2.54 16.97 -5.11
N TYR A 309 2.64 15.78 -5.68
CA TYR A 309 1.50 14.93 -6.07
C TYR A 309 1.80 13.45 -5.77
N GLY A 310 0.76 12.68 -5.54
CA GLY A 310 0.73 11.23 -5.66
C GLY A 310 0.25 10.81 -7.05
N GLY A 311 0.16 9.53 -7.30
CA GLY A 311 -0.25 8.99 -8.62
C GLY A 311 0.95 8.70 -9.51
N ARG A 312 1.09 7.43 -9.85
CA ARG A 312 2.24 6.89 -10.58
C ARG A 312 2.41 7.51 -11.94
N ARG A 313 3.65 7.80 -12.31
CA ARG A 313 4.02 8.26 -13.65
C ARG A 313 4.58 7.07 -14.42
N THR A 314 3.95 6.74 -15.54
CA THR A 314 4.32 5.55 -16.30
C THR A 314 4.44 5.91 -17.78
N ARG A 315 5.59 5.55 -18.36
CA ARG A 315 5.83 5.63 -19.80
C ARG A 315 6.16 4.25 -20.32
N VAL A 316 5.51 3.84 -21.40
CA VAL A 316 5.70 2.53 -22.00
C VAL A 316 6.07 2.72 -23.46
N MET A 317 7.23 2.24 -23.87
CA MET A 317 7.75 2.34 -25.22
C MET A 317 7.58 0.99 -25.93
N GLY A 318 6.81 1.00 -27.00
CA GLY A 318 6.65 -0.13 -27.91
C GLY A 318 7.21 0.14 -29.30
N THR A 319 7.25 -0.87 -30.16
CA THR A 319 7.81 -0.74 -31.52
C THR A 319 6.96 0.09 -32.47
N THR A 320 5.66 0.24 -32.21
CA THR A 320 4.71 0.95 -33.08
C THR A 320 3.89 2.00 -32.34
N GLY A 321 4.09 2.15 -31.05
CA GLY A 321 3.35 3.11 -30.22
C GLY A 321 4.02 3.39 -28.88
N TYR A 322 3.47 4.37 -28.19
CA TYR A 322 3.94 4.88 -26.90
C TYR A 322 2.77 5.16 -25.98
N ILE A 323 2.90 4.87 -24.72
CA ILE A 323 1.91 5.21 -23.69
C ILE A 323 2.55 6.12 -22.66
N GLU A 324 1.85 7.19 -22.25
CA GLU A 324 2.20 8.03 -21.11
C GLU A 324 1.00 8.24 -20.21
N GLY A 325 1.19 8.03 -18.91
CA GLY A 325 0.10 8.12 -17.95
C GLY A 325 0.50 8.62 -16.57
N ASP A 326 -0.50 9.13 -15.82
CA ASP A 326 -0.33 9.83 -14.55
C ASP A 326 -1.00 9.16 -13.35
N GLY A 327 -1.51 7.92 -13.53
CA GLY A 327 -2.26 7.18 -12.51
C GLY A 327 -3.77 7.42 -12.55
N SER A 328 -4.24 8.36 -13.37
CA SER A 328 -5.67 8.67 -13.58
C SER A 328 -6.04 8.63 -15.06
N THR A 329 -5.19 9.17 -15.90
CA THR A 329 -5.33 9.16 -17.35
C THR A 329 -4.07 8.62 -17.99
N PHE A 330 -4.21 8.03 -19.16
CA PHE A 330 -3.06 7.79 -20.04
C PHE A 330 -3.41 8.08 -21.49
N THR A 331 -2.40 8.48 -22.25
CA THR A 331 -2.50 8.68 -23.69
C THR A 331 -1.65 7.64 -24.40
N LEU A 332 -2.25 6.96 -25.38
CA LEU A 332 -1.57 6.08 -26.32
C LEU A 332 -1.37 6.84 -27.62
N TYR A 333 -0.14 6.83 -28.12
CA TYR A 333 0.27 7.42 -29.38
C TYR A 333 0.62 6.30 -30.37
N GLU A 334 -0.04 6.27 -31.52
CA GLU A 334 0.27 5.36 -32.62
C GLU A 334 1.21 6.05 -33.60
N PHE A 335 2.41 5.50 -33.84
CA PHE A 335 3.47 6.18 -34.60
C PHE A 335 3.12 6.38 -36.08
N ARG A 336 2.49 5.40 -36.71
CA ARG A 336 2.20 5.46 -38.15
C ARG A 336 1.14 6.49 -38.51
N SER A 337 0.07 6.55 -37.74
CA SER A 337 -1.08 7.41 -37.98
C SER A 337 -1.02 8.73 -37.24
N ASN A 338 -0.09 8.90 -36.31
CA ASN A 338 -0.06 9.97 -35.29
C ASN A 338 -1.36 10.09 -34.49
N ARG A 339 -2.16 9.02 -34.42
CA ARG A 339 -3.39 8.98 -33.66
C ARG A 339 -3.08 8.95 -32.17
N LYS A 340 -3.86 9.72 -31.42
CA LYS A 340 -3.86 9.75 -29.96
C LYS A 340 -5.16 9.14 -29.43
N ILE A 341 -5.04 8.19 -28.53
CA ILE A 341 -6.17 7.59 -27.81
C ILE A 341 -5.98 7.93 -26.34
N VAL A 342 -6.93 8.66 -25.78
CA VAL A 342 -6.93 9.01 -24.34
C VAL A 342 -7.85 8.07 -23.61
N TRP A 343 -7.33 7.43 -22.59
CA TRP A 343 -8.11 6.72 -21.58
C TRP A 343 -8.16 7.57 -20.30
N ASP A 344 -9.35 7.75 -19.76
CA ASP A 344 -9.59 8.50 -18.52
C ASP A 344 -10.34 7.59 -17.53
N LYS A 345 -9.87 7.55 -16.32
CA LYS A 345 -10.51 6.82 -15.20
C LYS A 345 -12.01 7.14 -15.08
N LYS A 346 -12.41 8.38 -15.39
CA LYS A 346 -13.81 8.79 -15.36
C LYS A 346 -14.68 8.09 -16.43
N MET A 347 -14.06 7.59 -17.51
CA MET A 347 -14.74 6.85 -18.57
C MET A 347 -14.99 5.39 -18.17
N ALA A 348 -14.18 4.86 -17.25
CA ALA A 348 -14.37 3.56 -16.64
C ALA A 348 -15.33 3.71 -15.45
N ASP A 349 -16.58 4.12 -15.72
CA ASP A 349 -17.60 4.22 -14.68
C ASP A 349 -18.10 2.81 -14.34
N ILE A 350 -17.32 2.14 -13.48
CA ILE A 350 -17.69 0.84 -12.94
C ILE A 350 -18.31 1.12 -11.55
N PRO A 351 -19.65 1.10 -11.42
CA PRO A 351 -20.34 1.45 -10.17
C PRO A 351 -19.84 0.62 -8.97
N GLU A 352 -19.44 -0.63 -9.23
CA GLU A 352 -18.93 -1.56 -8.23
C GLU A 352 -17.66 -1.06 -7.55
N TYR A 353 -16.85 -0.23 -8.22
CA TYR A 353 -15.57 0.25 -7.72
C TYR A 353 -15.61 1.66 -7.13
N LYS A 354 -16.77 2.35 -7.25
CA LYS A 354 -16.93 3.69 -6.68
C LYS A 354 -16.71 3.71 -5.17
N GLY A 355 -15.88 4.64 -4.71
CA GLY A 355 -15.56 4.80 -3.28
C GLY A 355 -14.58 3.77 -2.71
N SER A 356 -14.09 2.83 -3.52
CA SER A 356 -13.04 1.89 -3.12
C SER A 356 -11.65 2.51 -3.24
N GLY A 357 -10.74 2.13 -2.34
CA GLY A 357 -9.35 2.56 -2.34
C GLY A 357 -8.57 2.08 -3.57
N HIS A 358 -7.36 2.61 -3.74
CA HIS A 358 -6.46 2.30 -4.87
C HIS A 358 -7.13 2.41 -6.25
N GLY A 359 -8.02 3.41 -6.39
CA GLY A 359 -8.71 3.64 -7.66
C GLY A 359 -9.73 2.59 -8.05
N GLY A 360 -10.25 1.83 -7.10
CA GLY A 360 -11.17 0.72 -7.32
C GLY A 360 -10.57 -0.67 -7.10
N GLY A 361 -9.24 -0.74 -7.03
CA GLY A 361 -8.52 -2.01 -6.94
C GLY A 361 -8.80 -2.83 -5.67
N ASP A 362 -9.10 -2.16 -4.54
CA ASP A 362 -9.39 -2.86 -3.28
C ASP A 362 -10.66 -3.71 -3.37
N MET A 363 -11.69 -3.21 -4.01
CA MET A 363 -12.95 -3.94 -4.19
C MET A 363 -12.86 -4.99 -5.29
N ALA A 364 -12.09 -4.70 -6.33
CA ALA A 364 -11.94 -5.60 -7.47
C ALA A 364 -11.02 -6.79 -7.20
N LEU A 365 -10.20 -6.73 -6.14
CA LEU A 365 -9.34 -7.82 -5.69
C LEU A 365 -10.13 -8.92 -4.95
N VAL A 366 -11.08 -8.52 -4.08
CA VAL A 366 -11.90 -9.42 -3.26
C VAL A 366 -12.98 -10.08 -4.11
#